data_ffd70efe3aa908f5384247a3cdf87a2c
#
_entry.id   ffd70efe3aa908f5384247a3cdf87a2c
#
_cell.length_a   1.000
_cell.length_b   1.000
_cell.length_c   1.000
_cell.angle_alpha   90.00
_cell.angle_beta   90.00
_cell.angle_gamma   90.00
#
_symmetry.space_group_name_H-M   'P 1'
#
loop_
_entity.id
_entity.type
_entity.pdbx_description
1 polymer ?
#
loop_
_entity_poly.entity_id
_entity_poly.type
_entity_poly.pdbx_seq_one_letter_code
_entity_poly.pdbx_strand_id
1 'polypeptide(L)'
;MNAPLTTDQQGLLQKTELIALIRKGLEPQLPKHALLWQQEDTTPYECDGLTAYRQRPLLVALPETDAQVQAVLKVCHQLKVPVVARGAGTGLSGGAMPHKLGVTLSLAKFNKILKMDKFSRTAVVQCGVRNLAISEAAAPLGLYYAPDPSSQIACTIGGNVAENSGGVHCLKYGLTLHNVLKVKGFTVEGAPIEFGSEALDTPGYDLLAAVIGSEGMLAITTEVTVKLVPKPILARCIMASFDDIRKAGDAVAAVIAAGIIPAGLEMMDKPMTAAVEDYVHAGYDLSAEAILLCESEGTPEEVAEEIGRMTAVLTASGATKIAVSQNEAERLKFWSGRKNAFPASGRISPDYMCMESTIPRKRLADILLAIAEMEKKYQLRCANVFHAGDGNLHPLILFDANDADQLHRAELFGADILETSVAMGGTVTGEHGVGIEKLNSMCVQFSAQENEQMFAVKRAFDAKGLLNPGKVIPTLQRCAEYGKMLVRGGALAHPELPRF
;
A
#
# COMPACT_ATOMS: atom_id res chain seq x y z
N MET A 1 54.64 -6.94 6.84
CA MET A 1 53.73 -5.77 6.98
C MET A 1 52.56 -6.04 6.06
N ASN A 2 51.36 -6.27 6.61
CA ASN A 2 50.16 -6.48 5.79
C ASN A 2 49.77 -5.14 5.14
N ALA A 3 49.47 -5.15 3.85
CA ALA A 3 48.98 -3.97 3.16
C ALA A 3 47.71 -3.43 3.87
N PRO A 4 47.52 -2.10 3.92
CA PRO A 4 46.29 -1.54 4.50
C PRO A 4 45.08 -2.06 3.75
N LEU A 5 44.02 -2.41 4.50
CA LEU A 5 42.76 -2.88 3.94
C LEU A 5 42.13 -1.79 3.05
N THR A 6 41.55 -2.20 1.92
CA THR A 6 40.74 -1.29 1.07
C THR A 6 39.47 -0.87 1.81
N THR A 7 38.85 0.20 1.38
CA THR A 7 37.58 0.71 1.94
C THR A 7 36.48 -0.37 1.95
N ASP A 8 36.40 -1.16 0.88
CA ASP A 8 35.45 -2.29 0.77
C ASP A 8 35.75 -3.42 1.76
N GLN A 9 37.04 -3.73 1.97
CA GLN A 9 37.45 -4.74 2.95
C GLN A 9 37.19 -4.27 4.40
N GLN A 10 37.38 -2.99 4.71
CA GLN A 10 37.01 -2.39 5.98
C GLN A 10 35.52 -2.42 6.22
N GLY A 11 34.72 -2.06 5.21
CA GLY A 11 33.25 -2.11 5.27
C GLY A 11 32.73 -3.54 5.46
N LEU A 12 33.35 -4.54 4.84
CA LEU A 12 32.99 -5.95 4.99
C LEU A 12 33.32 -6.48 6.40
N LEU A 13 34.47 -6.10 6.95
CA LEU A 13 34.85 -6.43 8.32
C LEU A 13 33.87 -5.85 9.34
N GLN A 14 33.51 -4.57 9.19
CA GLN A 14 32.52 -3.93 10.06
C GLN A 14 31.16 -4.63 10.02
N LYS A 15 30.70 -5.05 8.84
CA LYS A 15 29.44 -5.82 8.70
C LYS A 15 29.53 -7.18 9.41
N THR A 16 30.61 -7.89 9.23
CA THR A 16 30.84 -9.21 9.86
C THR A 16 30.84 -9.12 11.37
N GLU A 17 31.55 -8.12 11.92
CA GLU A 17 31.59 -7.87 13.35
C GLU A 17 30.22 -7.50 13.90
N LEU A 18 29.48 -6.65 13.19
CA LEU A 18 28.13 -6.23 13.61
C LEU A 18 27.14 -7.41 13.60
N ILE A 19 27.18 -8.27 12.58
CA ILE A 19 26.40 -9.52 12.54
C ILE A 19 26.73 -10.40 13.75
N ALA A 20 28.02 -10.56 14.07
CA ALA A 20 28.45 -11.37 15.22
C ALA A 20 27.92 -10.80 16.55
N LEU A 21 27.94 -9.48 16.73
CA LEU A 21 27.41 -8.82 17.92
C LEU A 21 25.89 -8.99 18.04
N ILE A 22 25.15 -8.81 16.95
CA ILE A 22 23.69 -8.99 16.92
C ILE A 22 23.36 -10.45 17.27
N ARG A 23 24.01 -11.42 16.63
CA ARG A 23 23.80 -12.84 16.91
C ARG A 23 24.10 -13.20 18.36
N LYS A 24 25.21 -12.73 18.90
CA LYS A 24 25.59 -12.95 20.31
C LYS A 24 24.49 -12.48 21.27
N GLY A 25 23.82 -11.36 20.96
CA GLY A 25 22.70 -10.85 21.76
C GLY A 25 21.41 -11.65 21.59
N LEU A 26 21.15 -12.20 20.38
CA LEU A 26 19.89 -12.83 20.04
C LEU A 26 19.87 -14.36 20.17
N GLU A 27 20.99 -15.06 19.96
CA GLU A 27 21.07 -16.53 20.05
C GLU A 27 20.58 -17.13 21.38
N PRO A 28 20.69 -16.44 22.54
CA PRO A 28 20.09 -16.91 23.78
C PRO A 28 18.55 -16.81 23.82
N GLN A 29 17.96 -15.97 22.96
CA GLN A 29 16.52 -15.62 22.98
C GLN A 29 15.73 -16.22 21.81
N LEU A 30 16.39 -16.42 20.67
CA LEU A 30 15.79 -16.95 19.45
C LEU A 30 16.44 -18.27 19.04
N PRO A 31 15.67 -19.23 18.51
CA PRO A 31 16.24 -20.47 17.98
C PRO A 31 17.14 -20.16 16.76
N LYS A 32 18.16 -20.99 16.53
CA LYS A 32 19.14 -20.75 15.44
C LYS A 32 18.51 -20.55 14.06
N HIS A 33 17.45 -21.30 13.75
CA HIS A 33 16.76 -21.19 12.46
C HIS A 33 15.94 -19.88 12.32
N ALA A 34 15.75 -19.13 13.38
CA ALA A 34 15.08 -17.83 13.36
C ALA A 34 16.02 -16.65 13.11
N LEU A 35 17.32 -16.90 12.94
CA LEU A 35 18.33 -15.89 12.63
C LEU A 35 19.02 -16.24 11.31
N LEU A 36 18.73 -15.46 10.26
CA LEU A 36 19.26 -15.66 8.92
C LEU A 36 20.27 -14.56 8.60
N TRP A 37 21.51 -14.92 8.23
CA TRP A 37 22.57 -13.93 7.93
C TRP A 37 23.43 -14.30 6.73
N GLN A 38 23.29 -15.53 6.22
CA GLN A 38 23.97 -15.92 4.99
C GLN A 38 23.34 -15.23 3.79
N GLN A 39 24.10 -15.08 2.73
CA GLN A 39 23.64 -14.39 1.53
C GLN A 39 22.38 -15.04 0.95
N GLU A 40 22.40 -16.35 0.83
CA GLU A 40 21.33 -17.16 0.27
C GLU A 40 20.04 -17.01 1.07
N ASP A 41 20.15 -16.96 2.40
CA ASP A 41 19.01 -16.86 3.31
C ASP A 41 18.40 -15.44 3.34
N THR A 42 19.22 -14.40 3.12
CA THR A 42 18.78 -13.00 3.22
C THR A 42 18.33 -12.43 1.88
N THR A 43 18.73 -13.00 0.74
CA THR A 43 18.33 -12.56 -0.61
C THR A 43 16.82 -12.54 -0.82
N PRO A 44 15.99 -13.51 -0.35
CA PRO A 44 14.53 -13.44 -0.49
C PRO A 44 13.87 -12.23 0.20
N TYR A 45 14.60 -11.51 1.02
CA TYR A 45 14.12 -10.34 1.75
C TYR A 45 14.63 -9.01 1.19
N GLU A 46 15.35 -9.00 0.07
CA GLU A 46 16.03 -7.81 -0.46
C GLU A 46 15.11 -6.73 -1.04
N CYS A 47 13.86 -7.05 -1.31
CA CYS A 47 12.84 -6.10 -1.79
C CYS A 47 11.45 -6.46 -1.23
N ASP A 48 10.48 -5.59 -1.41
CA ASP A 48 9.05 -5.89 -1.31
C ASP A 48 8.44 -6.05 -2.73
N GLY A 49 7.16 -5.70 -2.94
CA GLY A 49 6.52 -5.74 -4.26
C GLY A 49 7.09 -4.71 -5.25
N LEU A 50 7.78 -3.68 -4.78
CA LEU A 50 8.54 -2.75 -5.61
C LEU A 50 9.90 -3.35 -5.97
N THR A 51 9.94 -4.20 -6.97
CA THR A 51 11.13 -4.99 -7.35
C THR A 51 12.21 -4.20 -8.08
N ALA A 52 11.92 -2.94 -8.47
CA ALA A 52 12.86 -2.04 -9.12
C ALA A 52 14.07 -1.68 -8.24
N TYR A 53 13.90 -1.75 -6.92
CA TYR A 53 14.94 -1.45 -5.94
C TYR A 53 15.22 -2.65 -5.05
N ARG A 54 16.50 -2.90 -4.77
CA ARG A 54 16.94 -4.04 -3.97
C ARG A 54 17.99 -3.65 -2.97
N GLN A 55 17.79 -4.08 -1.73
CA GLN A 55 18.76 -3.87 -0.65
C GLN A 55 18.73 -5.07 0.31
N ARG A 56 19.80 -5.83 0.35
CA ARG A 56 19.91 -6.97 1.27
C ARG A 56 20.14 -6.50 2.70
N PRO A 57 19.43 -7.05 3.72
CA PRO A 57 19.69 -6.75 5.14
C PRO A 57 20.97 -7.41 5.63
N LEU A 58 21.48 -6.97 6.79
CA LEU A 58 22.56 -7.68 7.49
C LEU A 58 22.09 -9.03 8.02
N LEU A 59 20.87 -9.05 8.59
CA LEU A 59 20.29 -10.21 9.25
C LEU A 59 18.77 -10.13 9.13
N VAL A 60 18.12 -11.29 9.03
CA VAL A 60 16.67 -11.43 9.18
C VAL A 60 16.39 -12.17 10.48
N ALA A 61 15.52 -11.61 11.33
CA ALA A 61 15.02 -12.24 12.54
C ALA A 61 13.56 -12.69 12.32
N LEU A 62 13.25 -13.93 12.69
CA LEU A 62 11.96 -14.61 12.53
C LEU A 62 11.36 -14.96 13.91
N PRO A 63 10.99 -13.99 14.75
CA PRO A 63 10.41 -14.27 16.06
C PRO A 63 9.06 -14.95 15.95
N GLU A 64 8.73 -15.76 16.97
CA GLU A 64 7.44 -16.46 17.12
C GLU A 64 6.64 -15.97 18.33
N THR A 65 7.25 -15.16 19.19
CA THR A 65 6.64 -14.64 20.42
C THR A 65 6.98 -13.17 20.66
N ASP A 66 6.13 -12.46 21.39
CA ASP A 66 6.34 -11.07 21.79
C ASP A 66 7.67 -10.89 22.55
N ALA A 67 8.04 -11.84 23.40
CA ALA A 67 9.33 -11.81 24.12
C ALA A 67 10.53 -11.82 23.15
N GLN A 68 10.43 -12.58 22.06
CA GLN A 68 11.47 -12.61 21.03
C GLN A 68 11.51 -11.31 20.22
N VAL A 69 10.36 -10.72 19.87
CA VAL A 69 10.29 -9.38 19.22
C VAL A 69 10.97 -8.35 20.13
N GLN A 70 10.60 -8.35 21.41
CA GLN A 70 11.18 -7.45 22.40
C GLN A 70 12.71 -7.62 22.51
N ALA A 71 13.19 -8.86 22.49
CA ALA A 71 14.63 -9.14 22.52
C ALA A 71 15.37 -8.57 21.29
N VAL A 72 14.79 -8.74 20.09
CA VAL A 72 15.36 -8.16 18.86
C VAL A 72 15.45 -6.66 18.97
N LEU A 73 14.36 -5.99 19.36
CA LEU A 73 14.32 -4.53 19.49
C LEU A 73 15.34 -4.02 20.52
N LYS A 74 15.40 -4.63 21.70
CA LYS A 74 16.39 -4.26 22.75
C LYS A 74 17.82 -4.38 22.28
N VAL A 75 18.19 -5.50 21.64
CA VAL A 75 19.54 -5.71 21.10
C VAL A 75 19.85 -4.69 20.01
N CYS A 76 18.96 -4.50 19.05
CA CYS A 76 19.15 -3.54 17.98
C CYS A 76 19.26 -2.10 18.52
N HIS A 77 18.40 -1.71 19.46
CA HIS A 77 18.46 -0.40 20.11
C HIS A 77 19.77 -0.15 20.88
N GLN A 78 20.27 -1.16 21.61
CA GLN A 78 21.56 -1.09 22.31
C GLN A 78 22.75 -0.94 21.34
N LEU A 79 22.73 -1.68 20.24
CA LEU A 79 23.77 -1.66 19.20
C LEU A 79 23.59 -0.52 18.19
N LYS A 80 22.54 0.28 18.28
CA LYS A 80 22.14 1.33 17.32
C LYS A 80 21.98 0.78 15.90
N VAL A 81 21.40 -0.41 15.77
CA VAL A 81 21.13 -1.08 14.51
C VAL A 81 19.71 -0.78 14.05
N PRO A 82 19.51 -0.30 12.81
CA PRO A 82 18.18 -0.11 12.24
C PRO A 82 17.36 -1.39 12.20
N VAL A 83 16.05 -1.26 12.40
CA VAL A 83 15.08 -2.36 12.30
C VAL A 83 14.03 -2.00 11.26
N VAL A 84 13.80 -2.90 10.32
CA VAL A 84 12.72 -2.81 9.33
C VAL A 84 11.75 -3.97 9.57
N ALA A 85 10.53 -3.65 10.00
CA ALA A 85 9.49 -4.66 10.13
C ALA A 85 9.01 -5.13 8.75
N ARG A 86 8.69 -6.43 8.62
CA ARG A 86 8.19 -7.01 7.38
C ARG A 86 7.04 -7.98 7.66
N GLY A 87 5.92 -7.77 6.98
CA GLY A 87 4.83 -8.73 6.84
C GLY A 87 5.09 -9.68 5.66
N ALA A 88 4.14 -9.75 4.73
CA ALA A 88 4.28 -10.55 3.51
C ALA A 88 5.21 -9.90 2.45
N GLY A 89 5.48 -8.60 2.54
CA GLY A 89 6.27 -7.87 1.55
C GLY A 89 5.53 -7.64 0.23
N THR A 90 4.23 -7.46 0.28
CA THR A 90 3.37 -7.17 -0.89
C THR A 90 3.25 -5.69 -1.22
N GLY A 91 3.77 -4.79 -0.37
CA GLY A 91 3.75 -3.34 -0.57
C GLY A 91 4.49 -2.92 -1.85
N LEU A 92 4.03 -1.84 -2.49
CA LEU A 92 4.52 -1.38 -3.79
C LEU A 92 5.32 -0.07 -3.72
N SER A 93 5.60 0.44 -2.52
CA SER A 93 6.32 1.71 -2.31
C SER A 93 7.75 1.56 -1.79
N GLY A 94 8.20 0.34 -1.50
CA GLY A 94 9.49 0.10 -0.84
C GLY A 94 9.45 0.29 0.67
N GLY A 95 8.26 0.31 1.28
CA GLY A 95 8.05 0.46 2.72
C GLY A 95 8.73 -0.63 3.54
N ALA A 96 8.73 -1.87 3.06
CA ALA A 96 9.40 -3.01 3.72
C ALA A 96 10.82 -3.28 3.18
N MET A 97 11.38 -2.43 2.31
CA MET A 97 12.74 -2.60 1.81
C MET A 97 13.76 -2.53 2.96
N PRO A 98 14.69 -3.47 3.08
CA PRO A 98 15.66 -3.52 4.17
C PRO A 98 16.61 -2.31 4.20
N HIS A 99 17.17 -2.07 5.38
CA HIS A 99 18.30 -1.17 5.53
C HIS A 99 19.63 -1.96 5.42
N LYS A 100 20.63 -1.43 4.67
CA LYS A 100 21.92 -2.10 4.39
C LYS A 100 22.73 -2.53 5.62
N LEU A 101 22.52 -1.84 6.75
CA LEU A 101 23.17 -2.10 8.05
C LEU A 101 22.13 -2.48 9.12
N GLY A 102 20.95 -2.97 8.71
CA GLY A 102 19.83 -3.22 9.59
C GLY A 102 19.42 -4.68 9.69
N VAL A 103 18.54 -4.92 10.64
CA VAL A 103 17.82 -6.18 10.83
C VAL A 103 16.45 -6.08 10.20
N THR A 104 16.09 -7.02 9.32
CA THR A 104 14.71 -7.21 8.91
C THR A 104 14.01 -8.08 9.95
N LEU A 105 12.98 -7.51 10.59
CA LEU A 105 12.15 -8.18 11.58
C LEU A 105 10.91 -8.75 10.86
N SER A 106 10.98 -10.03 10.46
CA SER A 106 9.87 -10.68 9.79
C SER A 106 8.85 -11.20 10.80
N LEU A 107 7.62 -10.71 10.71
CA LEU A 107 6.52 -11.06 11.61
C LEU A 107 5.60 -12.15 11.01
N ALA A 108 6.06 -12.87 9.98
CA ALA A 108 5.28 -13.89 9.28
C ALA A 108 4.81 -15.06 10.18
N LYS A 109 5.50 -15.30 11.31
CA LYS A 109 5.13 -16.33 12.29
C LYS A 109 4.01 -15.92 13.25
N PHE A 110 3.66 -14.64 13.28
CA PHE A 110 2.55 -14.09 14.08
C PHE A 110 1.22 -14.28 13.34
N ASN A 111 0.80 -15.51 13.08
CA ASN A 111 -0.29 -15.84 12.16
C ASN A 111 -1.52 -16.47 12.84
N LYS A 112 -1.72 -16.25 14.14
CA LYS A 112 -2.85 -16.82 14.90
C LYS A 112 -4.01 -15.82 14.99
N ILE A 113 -5.22 -16.31 14.78
CA ILE A 113 -6.46 -15.64 15.18
C ILE A 113 -6.70 -15.98 16.65
N LEU A 114 -6.65 -14.97 17.52
CA LEU A 114 -6.66 -15.15 18.98
C LEU A 114 -8.07 -15.18 19.54
N LYS A 115 -8.99 -14.35 19.01
CA LYS A 115 -10.37 -14.24 19.45
C LYS A 115 -11.26 -13.82 18.30
N MET A 116 -12.46 -14.38 18.23
CA MET A 116 -13.59 -13.91 17.41
C MET A 116 -14.76 -13.64 18.34
N ASP A 117 -15.36 -12.47 18.24
CA ASP A 117 -16.50 -12.08 19.05
C ASP A 117 -17.67 -11.64 18.17
N LYS A 118 -18.70 -12.49 18.10
CA LYS A 118 -19.88 -12.23 17.27
C LYS A 118 -20.72 -11.07 17.79
N PHE A 119 -20.78 -10.89 19.12
CA PHE A 119 -21.65 -9.86 19.72
C PHE A 119 -21.02 -8.48 19.61
N SER A 120 -19.73 -8.38 19.86
CA SER A 120 -18.96 -7.13 19.69
C SER A 120 -18.58 -6.90 18.20
N ARG A 121 -18.75 -7.90 17.34
CA ARG A 121 -18.31 -7.90 15.93
C ARG A 121 -16.85 -7.50 15.79
N THR A 122 -15.99 -8.19 16.55
CA THR A 122 -14.55 -7.93 16.54
C THR A 122 -13.76 -9.22 16.36
N ALA A 123 -12.56 -9.08 15.85
CA ALA A 123 -11.55 -10.13 15.88
C ALA A 123 -10.24 -9.59 16.44
N VAL A 124 -9.60 -10.38 17.30
CA VAL A 124 -8.24 -10.14 17.79
C VAL A 124 -7.33 -11.10 17.08
N VAL A 125 -6.37 -10.57 16.34
CA VAL A 125 -5.50 -11.34 15.46
C VAL A 125 -4.04 -10.91 15.60
N GLN A 126 -3.11 -11.81 15.41
CA GLN A 126 -1.70 -11.48 15.30
C GLN A 126 -1.41 -10.81 13.96
N CYS A 127 -0.39 -9.95 13.93
CA CYS A 127 -0.10 -9.07 12.79
C CYS A 127 0.28 -9.80 11.47
N GLY A 128 0.76 -11.03 11.54
CA GLY A 128 1.08 -11.87 10.38
C GLY A 128 -0.12 -12.67 9.82
N VAL A 129 -1.32 -12.51 10.37
CA VAL A 129 -2.54 -13.12 9.81
C VAL A 129 -2.83 -12.46 8.45
N ARG A 130 -3.10 -13.30 7.43
CA ARG A 130 -3.50 -12.80 6.10
C ARG A 130 -4.84 -12.06 6.18
N ASN A 131 -4.96 -10.97 5.46
CA ASN A 131 -6.18 -10.16 5.43
C ASN A 131 -7.43 -11.03 5.17
N LEU A 132 -7.44 -11.80 4.07
CA LEU A 132 -8.57 -12.66 3.70
C LEU A 132 -8.88 -13.73 4.77
N ALA A 133 -7.88 -14.25 5.47
CA ALA A 133 -8.08 -15.28 6.49
C ALA A 133 -8.95 -14.79 7.66
N ILE A 134 -9.00 -13.49 7.92
CA ILE A 134 -9.90 -12.91 8.94
C ILE A 134 -11.36 -13.08 8.49
N SER A 135 -11.66 -12.75 7.23
CA SER A 135 -13.00 -12.92 6.64
C SER A 135 -13.40 -14.39 6.55
N GLU A 136 -12.47 -15.27 6.14
CA GLU A 136 -12.69 -16.73 6.09
C GLU A 136 -13.08 -17.28 7.48
N ALA A 137 -12.37 -16.86 8.53
CA ALA A 137 -12.66 -17.28 9.91
C ALA A 137 -13.95 -16.66 10.48
N ALA A 138 -14.32 -15.45 10.03
CA ALA A 138 -15.55 -14.76 10.45
C ALA A 138 -16.81 -15.25 9.73
N ALA A 139 -16.66 -15.88 8.54
CA ALA A 139 -17.77 -16.30 7.69
C ALA A 139 -18.81 -17.20 8.39
N PRO A 140 -18.43 -18.21 9.24
CA PRO A 140 -19.40 -19.01 9.99
C PRO A 140 -20.27 -18.20 10.97
N LEU A 141 -19.81 -16.99 11.33
CA LEU A 141 -20.55 -16.07 12.19
C LEU A 141 -21.45 -15.12 11.40
N GLY A 142 -21.47 -15.21 10.05
CA GLY A 142 -22.14 -14.27 9.17
C GLY A 142 -21.48 -12.90 9.10
N LEU A 143 -20.18 -12.84 9.38
CA LEU A 143 -19.38 -11.62 9.43
C LEU A 143 -18.20 -11.68 8.46
N TYR A 144 -17.61 -10.51 8.16
CA TYR A 144 -16.36 -10.40 7.40
C TYR A 144 -15.59 -9.13 7.77
N TYR A 145 -14.32 -9.07 7.41
CA TYR A 145 -13.46 -7.89 7.50
C TYR A 145 -13.53 -7.14 6.18
N ALA A 146 -13.98 -5.88 6.21
CA ALA A 146 -14.36 -5.16 5.00
C ALA A 146 -13.19 -4.66 4.13
N PRO A 147 -12.08 -4.11 4.67
CA PRO A 147 -10.95 -3.70 3.82
C PRO A 147 -10.35 -4.90 3.06
N ASP A 148 -10.34 -4.79 1.73
CA ASP A 148 -10.01 -5.88 0.82
C ASP A 148 -8.98 -5.49 -0.26
N PRO A 149 -7.74 -5.18 0.13
CA PRO A 149 -6.70 -4.87 -0.84
C PRO A 149 -6.56 -6.00 -1.88
N SER A 150 -6.17 -5.67 -3.10
CA SER A 150 -6.02 -6.66 -4.19
C SER A 150 -5.12 -7.84 -3.80
N SER A 151 -4.16 -7.60 -2.90
CA SER A 151 -3.24 -8.59 -2.34
C SER A 151 -3.79 -9.36 -1.12
N GLN A 152 -5.08 -9.27 -0.77
CA GLN A 152 -5.68 -9.82 0.46
C GLN A 152 -5.40 -11.31 0.70
N ILE A 153 -5.17 -12.08 -0.37
CA ILE A 153 -4.81 -13.51 -0.28
C ILE A 153 -3.41 -13.73 0.30
N ALA A 154 -2.55 -12.73 0.28
CA ALA A 154 -1.15 -12.79 0.67
C ALA A 154 -0.76 -11.74 1.73
N CYS A 155 -1.23 -10.50 1.62
CA CYS A 155 -0.88 -9.42 2.55
C CYS A 155 -1.34 -9.74 3.98
N THR A 156 -0.60 -9.19 4.95
CA THR A 156 -0.87 -9.41 6.38
C THR A 156 -1.53 -8.20 7.00
N ILE A 157 -2.34 -8.41 8.06
CA ILE A 157 -3.04 -7.32 8.75
C ILE A 157 -2.05 -6.30 9.36
N GLY A 158 -0.88 -6.73 9.82
CA GLY A 158 0.15 -5.81 10.32
C GLY A 158 0.75 -4.95 9.20
N GLY A 159 0.88 -5.48 7.98
CA GLY A 159 1.22 -4.71 6.79
C GLY A 159 0.12 -3.71 6.42
N ASN A 160 -1.15 -4.14 6.47
CA ASN A 160 -2.29 -3.25 6.23
C ASN A 160 -2.33 -2.09 7.25
N VAL A 161 -2.04 -2.36 8.53
CA VAL A 161 -1.90 -1.33 9.57
C VAL A 161 -0.75 -0.37 9.24
N ALA A 162 0.41 -0.89 8.84
CA ALA A 162 1.57 -0.06 8.52
C ALA A 162 1.30 0.91 7.35
N GLU A 163 0.63 0.45 6.29
CA GLU A 163 0.36 1.24 5.07
C GLU A 163 -0.98 1.99 5.12
N ASN A 164 -1.88 1.71 6.08
CA ASN A 164 -3.29 2.11 6.03
C ASN A 164 -3.97 1.63 4.74
N SER A 165 -3.77 0.36 4.41
CA SER A 165 -4.22 -0.21 3.13
C SER A 165 -5.72 -0.06 2.91
N GLY A 166 -6.08 0.12 1.65
CA GLY A 166 -7.44 0.23 1.16
C GLY A 166 -7.93 -1.01 0.42
N GLY A 167 -8.70 -0.79 -0.64
CA GLY A 167 -9.28 -1.80 -1.52
C GLY A 167 -10.60 -1.34 -2.14
N VAL A 168 -11.27 -2.26 -2.84
CA VAL A 168 -12.48 -1.99 -3.61
C VAL A 168 -13.62 -1.44 -2.74
N HIS A 169 -13.78 -1.96 -1.53
CA HIS A 169 -14.91 -1.63 -0.65
C HIS A 169 -14.65 -0.41 0.26
N CYS A 170 -13.53 0.29 0.10
CA CYS A 170 -13.16 1.43 0.96
C CYS A 170 -14.07 2.63 0.81
N LEU A 171 -14.68 2.82 -0.35
CA LEU A 171 -15.70 3.87 -0.54
C LEU A 171 -16.84 3.76 0.49
N LYS A 172 -17.28 2.55 0.78
CA LYS A 172 -18.41 2.28 1.70
C LYS A 172 -17.95 2.08 3.14
N TYR A 173 -16.86 1.35 3.35
CA TYR A 173 -16.43 0.89 4.68
C TYR A 173 -15.20 1.59 5.22
N GLY A 174 -14.55 2.43 4.42
CA GLY A 174 -13.30 3.11 4.77
C GLY A 174 -12.07 2.21 4.69
N LEU A 175 -10.92 2.83 4.88
CA LEU A 175 -9.60 2.22 4.89
C LEU A 175 -9.37 1.38 6.18
N THR A 176 -8.19 0.80 6.30
CA THR A 176 -7.74 0.07 7.51
C THR A 176 -7.94 0.90 8.78
N LEU A 177 -7.63 2.20 8.75
CA LEU A 177 -7.82 3.14 9.86
C LEU A 177 -9.25 3.10 10.46
N HIS A 178 -10.27 3.01 9.61
CA HIS A 178 -11.67 3.01 10.05
C HIS A 178 -12.15 1.64 10.57
N ASN A 179 -11.34 0.60 10.39
CA ASN A 179 -11.70 -0.79 10.66
C ASN A 179 -10.79 -1.48 11.70
N VAL A 180 -9.80 -0.75 12.23
CA VAL A 180 -8.95 -1.18 13.35
C VAL A 180 -9.36 -0.43 14.60
N LEU A 181 -9.60 -1.14 15.69
CA LEU A 181 -10.02 -0.59 16.99
C LEU A 181 -8.85 -0.47 17.96
N LYS A 182 -7.87 -1.38 17.86
CA LYS A 182 -6.74 -1.43 18.78
C LYS A 182 -5.54 -2.11 18.16
N VAL A 183 -4.34 -1.65 18.52
CA VAL A 183 -3.08 -2.33 18.23
C VAL A 183 -2.30 -2.55 19.53
N LYS A 184 -1.59 -3.69 19.60
CA LYS A 184 -0.54 -3.93 20.59
C LYS A 184 0.79 -4.18 19.89
N GLY A 185 1.86 -3.87 20.59
CA GLY A 185 3.19 -4.05 20.05
C GLY A 185 4.27 -3.45 20.94
N PHE A 186 5.31 -2.91 20.29
CA PHE A 186 6.50 -2.44 21.00
C PHE A 186 7.03 -1.13 20.41
N THR A 187 7.61 -0.29 21.29
CA THR A 187 8.45 0.84 20.87
C THR A 187 9.80 0.34 20.34
N VAL A 188 10.61 1.24 19.82
CA VAL A 188 11.98 0.94 19.35
C VAL A 188 12.88 0.38 20.46
N GLU A 189 12.65 0.75 21.73
CA GLU A 189 13.36 0.25 22.91
C GLU A 189 12.87 -1.15 23.36
N GLY A 190 11.80 -1.65 22.76
CA GLY A 190 11.15 -2.89 23.16
C GLY A 190 10.23 -2.71 24.37
N ALA A 191 9.76 -1.50 24.68
CA ALA A 191 8.72 -1.28 25.66
C ALA A 191 7.35 -1.64 25.05
N PRO A 192 6.46 -2.34 25.79
CA PRO A 192 5.14 -2.69 25.28
C PRO A 192 4.28 -1.45 25.10
N ILE A 193 3.46 -1.43 24.04
CA ILE A 193 2.46 -0.41 23.77
C ILE A 193 1.09 -1.05 23.54
N GLU A 194 0.04 -0.29 23.87
CA GLU A 194 -1.33 -0.59 23.50
C GLU A 194 -2.00 0.74 23.15
N PHE A 195 -2.49 0.89 21.89
CA PHE A 195 -3.21 2.07 21.41
C PHE A 195 -4.59 1.68 20.92
N GLY A 196 -5.60 2.49 21.26
CA GLY A 196 -7.00 2.19 20.98
C GLY A 196 -7.64 1.36 22.09
N SER A 197 -8.88 0.94 21.86
CA SER A 197 -9.67 0.14 22.80
C SER A 197 -10.65 -0.77 22.05
N GLU A 198 -11.39 -1.63 22.76
CA GLU A 198 -12.50 -2.39 22.14
C GLU A 198 -13.78 -1.51 21.97
N ALA A 199 -13.78 -0.30 22.54
CA ALA A 199 -14.81 0.72 22.30
C ALA A 199 -14.47 1.57 21.08
N LEU A 200 -15.46 2.32 20.58
CA LEU A 200 -15.31 3.14 19.37
C LEU A 200 -14.60 4.48 19.61
N ASP A 201 -14.26 4.81 20.83
CA ASP A 201 -13.67 6.09 21.19
C ASP A 201 -12.41 5.91 22.04
N THR A 202 -11.44 6.83 21.85
CA THR A 202 -10.15 6.82 22.54
C THR A 202 -9.87 8.22 23.10
N PRO A 203 -9.68 8.37 24.43
CA PRO A 203 -9.41 9.68 25.03
C PRO A 203 -7.99 10.17 24.70
N GLY A 204 -7.82 11.49 24.63
CA GLY A 204 -6.55 12.14 24.33
C GLY A 204 -6.23 12.23 22.85
N TYR A 205 -4.94 12.30 22.51
CA TYR A 205 -4.51 12.23 21.11
C TYR A 205 -4.72 10.82 20.56
N ASP A 206 -5.18 10.73 19.31
CA ASP A 206 -5.39 9.46 18.64
C ASP A 206 -4.04 8.87 18.17
N LEU A 207 -3.36 8.18 19.11
CA LEU A 207 -2.10 7.49 18.82
C LEU A 207 -2.31 6.23 17.96
N LEU A 208 -3.52 5.66 17.96
CA LEU A 208 -3.88 4.57 17.06
C LEU A 208 -3.83 5.06 15.60
N ALA A 209 -4.48 6.18 15.32
CA ALA A 209 -4.45 6.79 14.00
C ALA A 209 -3.03 7.21 13.58
N ALA A 210 -2.20 7.68 14.54
CA ALA A 210 -0.80 8.03 14.25
C ALA A 210 0.05 6.82 13.84
N VAL A 211 -0.20 5.64 14.41
CA VAL A 211 0.54 4.40 14.09
C VAL A 211 0.04 3.74 12.81
N ILE A 212 -1.27 3.81 12.52
CA ILE A 212 -1.83 3.30 11.26
C ILE A 212 -1.38 4.21 10.11
N GLY A 213 -0.74 3.65 9.09
CA GLY A 213 -0.15 4.41 7.98
C GLY A 213 1.23 5.00 8.29
N SER A 214 1.86 4.62 9.43
CA SER A 214 3.22 5.08 9.76
C SER A 214 4.35 4.27 9.10
N GLU A 215 4.01 3.30 8.27
CA GLU A 215 4.97 2.43 7.55
C GLU A 215 6.03 1.80 8.49
N GLY A 216 5.62 1.45 9.73
CA GLY A 216 6.53 0.87 10.73
C GLY A 216 7.57 1.84 11.28
N MET A 217 7.41 3.16 11.09
CA MET A 217 8.35 4.16 11.59
C MET A 217 8.14 4.52 13.06
N LEU A 218 6.93 4.32 13.61
CA LEU A 218 6.58 4.76 14.96
C LEU A 218 6.58 3.59 15.96
N ALA A 219 6.14 2.42 15.56
CA ALA A 219 6.02 1.25 16.43
C ALA A 219 6.07 -0.06 15.63
N ILE A 220 6.32 -1.16 16.33
CA ILE A 220 6.20 -2.53 15.80
C ILE A 220 4.89 -3.14 16.31
N THR A 221 3.94 -3.36 15.43
CA THR A 221 2.64 -3.98 15.77
C THR A 221 2.75 -5.50 15.77
N THR A 222 2.28 -6.17 16.83
CA THR A 222 2.24 -7.64 16.94
C THR A 222 0.83 -8.20 17.03
N GLU A 223 -0.15 -7.41 17.53
CA GLU A 223 -1.56 -7.80 17.64
C GLU A 223 -2.47 -6.67 17.18
N VAL A 224 -3.55 -7.02 16.49
CA VAL A 224 -4.53 -6.07 15.95
C VAL A 224 -5.94 -6.52 16.34
N THR A 225 -6.74 -5.61 16.86
CA THR A 225 -8.19 -5.79 17.02
C THR A 225 -8.91 -5.09 15.89
N VAL A 226 -9.62 -5.86 15.08
CA VAL A 226 -10.35 -5.36 13.91
C VAL A 226 -11.86 -5.39 14.14
N LYS A 227 -12.56 -4.44 13.49
CA LYS A 227 -14.01 -4.42 13.40
C LYS A 227 -14.46 -5.37 12.29
N LEU A 228 -15.49 -6.16 12.57
CA LEU A 228 -16.17 -7.02 11.60
C LEU A 228 -17.53 -6.43 11.25
N VAL A 229 -17.95 -6.58 10.01
CA VAL A 229 -19.27 -6.15 9.54
C VAL A 229 -20.10 -7.37 9.10
N PRO A 230 -21.45 -7.29 9.13
CA PRO A 230 -22.30 -8.35 8.62
C PRO A 230 -22.05 -8.60 7.14
N LYS A 231 -21.97 -9.86 6.75
CA LYS A 231 -21.87 -10.24 5.33
C LYS A 231 -23.19 -9.86 4.62
N PRO A 232 -23.14 -9.14 3.50
CA PRO A 232 -24.34 -8.77 2.76
C PRO A 232 -25.09 -10.01 2.26
N ILE A 233 -26.43 -9.92 2.23
CA ILE A 233 -27.29 -11.03 1.80
C ILE A 233 -27.21 -11.19 0.29
N LEU A 234 -27.14 -10.07 -0.43
CA LEU A 234 -27.08 -10.00 -1.88
C LEU A 234 -26.05 -8.94 -2.31
N ALA A 235 -25.32 -9.22 -3.37
CA ALA A 235 -24.54 -8.22 -4.10
C ALA A 235 -24.82 -8.35 -5.60
N ARG A 236 -24.87 -7.22 -6.31
CA ARG A 236 -24.97 -7.13 -7.77
C ARG A 236 -24.06 -6.07 -8.32
N CYS A 237 -23.48 -6.34 -9.48
CA CYS A 237 -22.56 -5.45 -10.16
C CYS A 237 -23.18 -4.96 -11.48
N ILE A 238 -23.06 -3.67 -11.73
CA ILE A 238 -23.30 -3.04 -13.02
C ILE A 238 -21.97 -2.93 -13.74
N MET A 239 -21.93 -3.31 -15.01
CA MET A 239 -20.85 -3.02 -15.94
C MET A 239 -21.37 -2.02 -16.96
N ALA A 240 -20.78 -0.82 -16.97
CA ALA A 240 -21.18 0.27 -17.86
C ALA A 240 -20.01 0.67 -18.79
N SER A 241 -20.27 0.72 -20.10
CA SER A 241 -19.30 1.13 -21.13
C SER A 241 -19.52 2.58 -21.50
N PHE A 242 -18.42 3.31 -21.76
CA PHE A 242 -18.43 4.70 -22.20
C PHE A 242 -17.53 4.88 -23.41
N ASP A 243 -17.98 5.68 -24.38
CA ASP A 243 -17.24 6.04 -25.61
C ASP A 243 -16.33 7.25 -25.43
N ASP A 244 -16.31 7.82 -24.22
CA ASP A 244 -15.52 8.99 -23.84
C ASP A 244 -15.11 8.92 -22.38
N ILE A 245 -13.82 9.10 -22.11
CA ILE A 245 -13.26 9.00 -20.76
C ILE A 245 -13.78 10.10 -19.81
N ARG A 246 -14.13 11.28 -20.37
CA ARG A 246 -14.72 12.37 -19.59
C ARG A 246 -16.13 12.01 -19.13
N LYS A 247 -16.94 11.41 -20.01
CA LYS A 247 -18.28 10.92 -19.62
C LYS A 247 -18.19 9.89 -18.49
N ALA A 248 -17.23 8.97 -18.55
CA ALA A 248 -17.01 7.99 -17.47
C ALA A 248 -16.61 8.64 -16.14
N GLY A 249 -15.67 9.60 -16.17
CA GLY A 249 -15.26 10.35 -14.97
C GLY A 249 -16.41 11.20 -14.38
N ASP A 250 -17.17 11.87 -15.23
CA ASP A 250 -18.35 12.65 -14.81
C ASP A 250 -19.45 11.74 -14.24
N ALA A 251 -19.63 10.53 -14.79
CA ALA A 251 -20.56 9.53 -14.28
C ALA A 251 -20.23 9.09 -12.85
N VAL A 252 -18.95 8.89 -12.52
CA VAL A 252 -18.50 8.60 -11.16
C VAL A 252 -18.93 9.71 -10.20
N ALA A 253 -18.65 10.97 -10.56
CA ALA A 253 -19.05 12.11 -9.75
C ALA A 253 -20.59 12.23 -9.62
N ALA A 254 -21.33 11.94 -10.69
CA ALA A 254 -22.78 11.98 -10.71
C ALA A 254 -23.41 10.91 -9.80
N VAL A 255 -22.87 9.68 -9.77
CA VAL A 255 -23.36 8.62 -8.86
C VAL A 255 -23.24 9.08 -7.40
N ILE A 256 -22.10 9.64 -7.03
CA ILE A 256 -21.89 10.13 -5.65
C ILE A 256 -22.77 11.35 -5.36
N ALA A 257 -22.91 12.29 -6.31
CA ALA A 257 -23.77 13.47 -6.16
C ALA A 257 -25.27 13.10 -6.03
N ALA A 258 -25.70 11.96 -6.58
CA ALA A 258 -27.04 11.41 -6.38
C ALA A 258 -27.27 10.82 -4.98
N GLY A 259 -26.30 10.90 -4.07
CA GLY A 259 -26.39 10.34 -2.72
C GLY A 259 -26.30 8.80 -2.69
N ILE A 260 -25.71 8.20 -3.71
CA ILE A 260 -25.48 6.75 -3.78
C ILE A 260 -24.05 6.49 -3.30
N ILE A 261 -23.89 5.51 -2.39
CA ILE A 261 -22.57 5.05 -1.92
C ILE A 261 -22.43 3.57 -2.30
N PRO A 262 -21.97 3.28 -3.52
CA PRO A 262 -21.79 1.90 -3.96
C PRO A 262 -20.83 1.13 -3.06
N ALA A 263 -21.00 -0.18 -2.97
CA ALA A 263 -20.05 -1.06 -2.28
C ALA A 263 -18.66 -1.02 -2.94
N GLY A 264 -18.64 -0.91 -4.28
CA GLY A 264 -17.44 -0.68 -5.07
C GLY A 264 -17.78 0.14 -6.32
N LEU A 265 -16.89 1.04 -6.71
CA LEU A 265 -17.01 1.86 -7.92
C LEU A 265 -15.63 1.99 -8.56
N GLU A 266 -15.38 1.12 -9.55
CA GLU A 266 -14.09 0.90 -10.18
C GLU A 266 -14.10 1.32 -11.64
N MET A 267 -12.96 1.73 -12.15
CA MET A 267 -12.78 2.12 -13.54
C MET A 267 -11.56 1.44 -14.17
N MET A 268 -11.70 1.07 -15.44
CA MET A 268 -10.61 0.65 -16.32
C MET A 268 -10.70 1.44 -17.63
N ASP A 269 -9.55 1.92 -18.10
CA ASP A 269 -9.45 2.53 -19.42
C ASP A 269 -9.37 1.46 -20.53
N LYS A 270 -9.37 1.91 -21.79
CA LYS A 270 -9.33 1.02 -22.95
C LYS A 270 -8.08 0.13 -23.00
N PRO A 271 -6.83 0.62 -22.77
CA PRO A 271 -5.64 -0.23 -22.72
C PRO A 271 -5.73 -1.32 -21.67
N MET A 272 -6.18 -0.99 -20.45
CA MET A 272 -6.36 -1.95 -19.37
C MET A 272 -7.48 -2.94 -19.69
N THR A 273 -8.60 -2.46 -20.19
CA THR A 273 -9.74 -3.32 -20.61
C THR A 273 -9.32 -4.35 -21.65
N ALA A 274 -8.51 -3.96 -22.63
CA ALA A 274 -8.00 -4.87 -23.64
C ALA A 274 -7.09 -5.95 -23.04
N ALA A 275 -6.18 -5.55 -22.13
CA ALA A 275 -5.27 -6.48 -21.47
C ALA A 275 -6.01 -7.50 -20.59
N VAL A 276 -6.99 -7.05 -19.81
CA VAL A 276 -7.75 -7.95 -18.92
C VAL A 276 -8.71 -8.84 -19.72
N GLU A 277 -9.30 -8.37 -20.80
CA GLU A 277 -10.18 -9.21 -21.64
C GLU A 277 -9.39 -10.34 -22.32
N ASP A 278 -8.18 -10.06 -22.81
CA ASP A 278 -7.26 -11.09 -23.34
C ASP A 278 -6.87 -12.13 -22.26
N TYR A 279 -6.85 -11.72 -21.00
CA TYR A 279 -6.43 -12.57 -19.88
C TYR A 279 -7.58 -13.39 -19.29
N VAL A 280 -8.79 -12.81 -19.10
CA VAL A 280 -9.90 -13.45 -18.34
C VAL A 280 -11.13 -13.78 -19.18
N HIS A 281 -11.30 -13.22 -20.39
CA HIS A 281 -12.45 -13.43 -21.28
C HIS A 281 -13.80 -13.15 -20.58
N ALA A 282 -13.90 -12.00 -19.89
CA ALA A 282 -15.09 -11.61 -19.14
C ALA A 282 -16.22 -11.08 -20.02
N GLY A 283 -15.96 -10.69 -21.25
CA GLY A 283 -16.92 -10.13 -22.20
C GLY A 283 -17.02 -8.61 -22.10
N TYR A 284 -15.92 -7.95 -21.72
CA TYR A 284 -15.83 -6.48 -21.72
C TYR A 284 -15.96 -5.91 -23.13
N ASP A 285 -16.49 -4.70 -23.21
CA ASP A 285 -16.66 -3.98 -24.48
C ASP A 285 -15.33 -3.33 -24.89
N LEU A 286 -14.64 -3.96 -25.85
CA LEU A 286 -13.35 -3.47 -26.36
C LEU A 286 -13.46 -2.20 -27.22
N SER A 287 -14.68 -1.79 -27.61
CA SER A 287 -14.90 -0.53 -28.31
C SER A 287 -14.98 0.66 -27.36
N ALA A 288 -15.24 0.42 -26.08
CA ALA A 288 -15.35 1.45 -25.06
C ALA A 288 -14.00 2.11 -24.77
N GLU A 289 -14.01 3.41 -24.51
CA GLU A 289 -12.84 4.15 -24.02
C GLU A 289 -12.66 3.95 -22.50
N ALA A 290 -13.74 3.65 -21.77
CA ALA A 290 -13.70 3.29 -20.36
C ALA A 290 -14.83 2.34 -19.97
N ILE A 291 -14.55 1.47 -18.97
CA ILE A 291 -15.52 0.60 -18.31
C ILE A 291 -15.62 1.01 -16.84
N LEU A 292 -16.85 1.20 -16.36
CA LEU A 292 -17.16 1.32 -14.93
C LEU A 292 -17.77 0.03 -14.41
N LEU A 293 -17.32 -0.42 -13.23
CA LEU A 293 -17.93 -1.48 -12.43
C LEU A 293 -18.51 -0.84 -11.17
N CYS A 294 -19.83 -0.92 -11.01
CA CYS A 294 -20.53 -0.34 -9.87
C CYS A 294 -21.26 -1.45 -9.12
N GLU A 295 -20.90 -1.68 -7.86
CA GLU A 295 -21.48 -2.74 -7.05
C GLU A 295 -22.41 -2.19 -5.99
N SER A 296 -23.61 -2.80 -5.86
CA SER A 296 -24.53 -2.61 -4.75
C SER A 296 -24.63 -3.90 -3.95
N GLU A 297 -24.72 -3.78 -2.64
CA GLU A 297 -24.86 -4.89 -1.70
C GLU A 297 -25.76 -4.53 -0.52
N GLY A 298 -26.51 -5.51 -0.02
CA GLY A 298 -27.44 -5.33 1.11
C GLY A 298 -28.54 -6.37 1.10
N THR A 299 -29.75 -5.96 1.48
CA THR A 299 -30.97 -6.74 1.27
C THR A 299 -31.38 -6.74 -0.19
N PRO A 300 -32.21 -7.69 -0.64
CA PRO A 300 -32.72 -7.71 -2.03
C PRO A 300 -33.41 -6.40 -2.44
N GLU A 301 -34.15 -5.75 -1.53
CA GLU A 301 -34.89 -4.52 -1.79
C GLU A 301 -33.93 -3.32 -1.92
N GLU A 302 -32.95 -3.19 -1.02
CA GLU A 302 -31.91 -2.16 -1.08
C GLU A 302 -31.10 -2.27 -2.37
N VAL A 303 -30.67 -3.48 -2.73
CA VAL A 303 -29.90 -3.74 -3.96
C VAL A 303 -30.73 -3.42 -5.20
N ALA A 304 -32.02 -3.79 -5.23
CA ALA A 304 -32.86 -3.50 -6.38
C ALA A 304 -33.07 -2.00 -6.59
N GLU A 305 -33.31 -1.24 -5.51
CA GLU A 305 -33.47 0.22 -5.55
C GLU A 305 -32.16 0.90 -6.00
N GLU A 306 -31.03 0.55 -5.38
CA GLU A 306 -29.75 1.19 -5.65
C GLU A 306 -29.24 0.90 -7.06
N ILE A 307 -29.39 -0.35 -7.56
CA ILE A 307 -29.10 -0.72 -8.95
C ILE A 307 -29.94 0.08 -9.92
N GLY A 308 -31.24 0.26 -9.63
CA GLY A 308 -32.15 1.09 -10.44
C GLY A 308 -31.69 2.55 -10.52
N ARG A 309 -31.36 3.15 -9.40
CA ARG A 309 -30.83 4.52 -9.29
C ARG A 309 -29.51 4.68 -10.02
N MET A 310 -28.53 3.78 -9.78
CA MET A 310 -27.23 3.81 -10.46
C MET A 310 -27.39 3.68 -11.97
N THR A 311 -28.23 2.73 -12.44
CA THR A 311 -28.52 2.56 -13.88
C THR A 311 -29.03 3.82 -14.50
N ALA A 312 -29.99 4.52 -13.84
CA ALA A 312 -30.54 5.78 -14.33
C ALA A 312 -29.45 6.87 -14.44
N VAL A 313 -28.61 7.02 -13.42
CA VAL A 313 -27.52 8.00 -13.42
C VAL A 313 -26.49 7.69 -14.52
N LEU A 314 -26.05 6.44 -14.65
CA LEU A 314 -25.07 6.03 -15.66
C LEU A 314 -25.61 6.23 -17.08
N THR A 315 -26.91 5.92 -17.31
CA THR A 315 -27.57 6.18 -18.59
C THR A 315 -27.61 7.67 -18.91
N ALA A 316 -28.01 8.50 -17.94
CA ALA A 316 -28.07 9.96 -18.09
C ALA A 316 -26.67 10.56 -18.34
N SER A 317 -25.62 9.94 -17.82
CA SER A 317 -24.21 10.32 -18.03
C SER A 317 -23.64 9.86 -19.39
N GLY A 318 -24.43 9.16 -20.21
CA GLY A 318 -24.06 8.77 -21.58
C GLY A 318 -23.37 7.42 -21.69
N ALA A 319 -23.65 6.49 -20.78
CA ALA A 319 -23.22 5.10 -20.94
C ALA A 319 -23.78 4.51 -22.24
N THR A 320 -22.91 3.92 -23.05
CA THR A 320 -23.26 3.33 -24.37
C THR A 320 -23.82 1.93 -24.23
N LYS A 321 -23.41 1.22 -23.16
CA LYS A 321 -23.89 -0.13 -22.85
C LYS A 321 -23.91 -0.32 -21.33
N ILE A 322 -24.97 -0.93 -20.82
CA ILE A 322 -25.10 -1.27 -19.40
C ILE A 322 -25.51 -2.74 -19.29
N ALA A 323 -24.80 -3.50 -18.48
CA ALA A 323 -25.13 -4.87 -18.10
C ALA A 323 -25.20 -4.98 -16.58
N VAL A 324 -26.23 -5.64 -16.05
CA VAL A 324 -26.42 -5.89 -14.61
C VAL A 324 -26.31 -7.39 -14.37
N SER A 325 -25.44 -7.80 -13.47
CA SER A 325 -25.25 -9.21 -13.12
C SER A 325 -26.55 -9.82 -12.58
N GLN A 326 -26.96 -10.99 -13.10
CA GLN A 326 -28.20 -11.67 -12.71
C GLN A 326 -27.99 -12.63 -11.53
N ASN A 327 -26.77 -13.08 -11.33
CA ASN A 327 -26.36 -14.04 -10.30
C ASN A 327 -24.91 -13.80 -9.87
N GLU A 328 -24.49 -14.55 -8.85
CA GLU A 328 -23.13 -14.44 -8.29
C GLU A 328 -22.02 -14.79 -9.30
N ALA A 329 -22.27 -15.78 -10.18
CA ALA A 329 -21.28 -16.17 -11.19
C ALA A 329 -21.02 -15.04 -12.20
N GLU A 330 -22.07 -14.33 -12.66
CA GLU A 330 -21.93 -13.17 -13.53
C GLU A 330 -21.26 -11.99 -12.79
N ARG A 331 -21.61 -11.75 -11.52
CA ARG A 331 -20.98 -10.74 -10.69
C ARG A 331 -19.48 -10.98 -10.60
N LEU A 332 -19.07 -12.21 -10.24
CA LEU A 332 -17.66 -12.59 -10.15
C LEU A 332 -16.95 -12.49 -11.50
N LYS A 333 -17.66 -12.79 -12.60
CA LYS A 333 -17.13 -12.64 -13.95
C LYS A 333 -16.85 -11.17 -14.28
N PHE A 334 -17.75 -10.24 -13.95
CA PHE A 334 -17.51 -8.79 -14.13
C PHE A 334 -16.31 -8.29 -13.33
N TRP A 335 -16.13 -8.79 -12.10
CA TRP A 335 -14.99 -8.44 -11.25
C TRP A 335 -13.68 -9.11 -11.64
N SER A 336 -13.72 -10.19 -12.43
CA SER A 336 -12.52 -10.98 -12.74
C SER A 336 -11.43 -10.17 -13.44
N GLY A 337 -11.80 -9.28 -14.39
CA GLY A 337 -10.83 -8.41 -15.06
C GLY A 337 -10.20 -7.43 -14.08
N ARG A 338 -11.01 -6.72 -13.28
CA ARG A 338 -10.51 -5.75 -12.31
C ARG A 338 -9.53 -6.39 -11.30
N LYS A 339 -9.86 -7.59 -10.82
CA LYS A 339 -9.00 -8.34 -9.89
C LYS A 339 -7.70 -8.83 -10.53
N ASN A 340 -7.68 -9.01 -11.84
CA ASN A 340 -6.52 -9.49 -12.58
C ASN A 340 -5.82 -8.38 -13.40
N ALA A 341 -6.13 -7.11 -13.16
CA ALA A 341 -5.58 -5.99 -13.91
C ALA A 341 -4.04 -5.94 -13.85
N PHE A 342 -3.46 -6.10 -12.66
CA PHE A 342 -2.01 -6.10 -12.50
C PHE A 342 -1.32 -7.29 -13.22
N PRO A 343 -1.72 -8.55 -13.02
CA PRO A 343 -1.16 -9.66 -13.81
C PRO A 343 -1.39 -9.53 -15.32
N ALA A 344 -2.55 -8.99 -15.73
CA ALA A 344 -2.88 -8.80 -17.15
C ALA A 344 -1.98 -7.78 -17.85
N SER A 345 -1.43 -6.79 -17.10
CA SER A 345 -0.48 -5.82 -17.67
C SER A 345 0.76 -6.47 -18.26
N GLY A 346 1.15 -7.65 -17.77
CA GLY A 346 2.22 -8.47 -18.33
C GLY A 346 1.97 -8.98 -19.75
N ARG A 347 0.73 -8.84 -20.27
CA ARG A 347 0.40 -9.08 -21.68
C ARG A 347 0.82 -7.93 -22.59
N ILE A 348 1.07 -6.75 -21.99
CA ILE A 348 1.38 -5.53 -22.73
C ILE A 348 2.85 -5.16 -22.63
N SER A 349 3.46 -5.36 -21.45
CA SER A 349 4.83 -4.96 -21.16
C SER A 349 5.46 -5.91 -20.15
N PRO A 350 6.79 -6.13 -20.19
CA PRO A 350 7.47 -6.98 -19.21
C PRO A 350 7.41 -6.41 -17.79
N ASP A 351 7.41 -5.08 -17.64
CA ASP A 351 7.42 -4.39 -16.37
C ASP A 351 6.38 -3.27 -16.35
N TYR A 352 5.99 -2.87 -15.15
CA TYR A 352 5.18 -1.68 -14.90
C TYR A 352 5.61 -0.98 -13.62
N MET A 353 5.39 0.33 -13.57
CA MET A 353 5.48 1.14 -12.36
C MET A 353 4.08 1.65 -12.02
N CYS A 354 3.58 1.27 -10.84
CA CYS A 354 2.27 1.72 -10.36
C CYS A 354 2.45 3.01 -9.56
N MET A 355 2.10 4.15 -10.15
CA MET A 355 2.26 5.46 -9.50
C MET A 355 0.94 5.89 -8.85
N GLU A 356 0.62 5.20 -7.77
CA GLU A 356 -0.63 5.41 -7.04
C GLU A 356 -0.66 6.79 -6.36
N SER A 357 -1.81 7.47 -6.46
CA SER A 357 -2.10 8.78 -5.85
C SER A 357 -3.61 8.95 -5.66
N THR A 358 -4.04 10.00 -4.96
CA THR A 358 -5.46 10.35 -4.89
C THR A 358 -5.75 11.69 -5.52
N ILE A 359 -7.01 11.88 -5.95
CA ILE A 359 -7.53 13.14 -6.44
C ILE A 359 -8.97 13.36 -5.96
N PRO A 360 -9.47 14.60 -5.92
CA PRO A 360 -10.90 14.83 -5.82
C PRO A 360 -11.65 14.18 -7.01
N ARG A 361 -12.67 13.35 -6.72
CA ARG A 361 -13.43 12.55 -7.74
C ARG A 361 -13.87 13.34 -8.97
N LYS A 362 -14.29 14.60 -8.80
CA LYS A 362 -14.68 15.49 -9.90
C LYS A 362 -13.53 15.83 -10.87
N ARG A 363 -12.28 15.53 -10.50
CA ARG A 363 -11.08 15.77 -11.33
C ARG A 363 -10.61 14.49 -12.05
N LEU A 364 -11.39 13.40 -11.94
CA LEU A 364 -10.97 12.10 -12.51
C LEU A 364 -10.74 12.18 -14.02
N ALA A 365 -11.63 12.82 -14.76
CA ALA A 365 -11.44 13.01 -16.20
C ALA A 365 -10.22 13.89 -16.53
N ASP A 366 -9.96 14.92 -15.72
CA ASP A 366 -8.85 15.85 -15.95
C ASP A 366 -7.49 15.16 -15.78
N ILE A 367 -7.32 14.34 -14.73
CA ILE A 367 -6.06 13.61 -14.53
C ILE A 367 -5.82 12.57 -15.63
N LEU A 368 -6.87 11.87 -16.09
CA LEU A 368 -6.74 10.91 -17.18
C LEU A 368 -6.30 11.56 -18.50
N LEU A 369 -6.84 12.73 -18.82
CA LEU A 369 -6.41 13.51 -19.97
C LEU A 369 -4.96 14.01 -19.80
N ALA A 370 -4.56 14.42 -18.60
CA ALA A 370 -3.18 14.81 -18.31
C ALA A 370 -2.22 13.62 -18.47
N ILE A 371 -2.59 12.41 -18.00
CA ILE A 371 -1.81 11.19 -18.19
C ILE A 371 -1.63 10.88 -19.68
N ALA A 372 -2.70 11.00 -20.50
CA ALA A 372 -2.62 10.79 -21.93
C ALA A 372 -1.65 11.78 -22.65
N GLU A 373 -1.52 13.03 -22.17
CA GLU A 373 -0.52 13.95 -22.68
C GLU A 373 0.90 13.58 -22.19
N MET A 374 1.02 13.08 -20.95
CA MET A 374 2.29 12.60 -20.43
C MET A 374 2.80 11.36 -21.18
N GLU A 375 1.93 10.43 -21.62
CA GLU A 375 2.31 9.31 -22.48
C GLU A 375 3.05 9.78 -23.75
N LYS A 376 2.53 10.83 -24.38
CA LYS A 376 3.18 11.45 -25.56
C LYS A 376 4.51 12.09 -25.20
N LYS A 377 4.56 12.81 -24.06
CA LYS A 377 5.78 13.48 -23.56
C LYS A 377 6.90 12.50 -23.27
N TYR A 378 6.59 11.39 -22.59
CA TYR A 378 7.58 10.41 -22.14
C TYR A 378 7.75 9.24 -23.10
N GLN A 379 6.94 9.14 -24.16
CA GLN A 379 6.93 8.03 -25.12
C GLN A 379 6.83 6.66 -24.41
N LEU A 380 6.00 6.59 -23.39
CA LEU A 380 5.65 5.38 -22.65
C LEU A 380 4.14 5.26 -22.59
N ARG A 381 3.61 4.04 -22.61
CA ARG A 381 2.18 3.80 -22.45
C ARG A 381 1.81 3.73 -20.97
N CYS A 382 0.58 4.09 -20.66
CA CYS A 382 -0.02 3.90 -19.36
C CYS A 382 -1.33 3.12 -19.50
N ALA A 383 -1.58 2.19 -18.60
CA ALA A 383 -2.85 1.49 -18.49
C ALA A 383 -3.47 1.80 -17.13
N ASN A 384 -4.69 2.34 -17.13
CA ASN A 384 -5.28 2.90 -15.91
C ASN A 384 -6.37 1.98 -15.33
N VAL A 385 -6.25 1.72 -14.05
CA VAL A 385 -7.23 0.98 -13.25
C VAL A 385 -7.39 1.65 -11.89
N PHE A 386 -8.62 2.01 -11.49
CA PHE A 386 -8.84 2.94 -10.37
C PHE A 386 -9.92 2.45 -9.42
N HIS A 387 -9.75 2.79 -8.13
CA HIS A 387 -10.85 2.92 -7.20
C HIS A 387 -11.53 4.28 -7.47
N ALA A 388 -12.35 4.35 -8.52
CA ALA A 388 -12.90 5.61 -9.00
C ALA A 388 -13.82 6.28 -7.96
N GLY A 389 -14.49 5.46 -7.13
CA GLY A 389 -15.42 5.91 -6.10
C GLY A 389 -14.81 6.76 -5.00
N ASP A 390 -13.56 6.53 -4.63
CA ASP A 390 -12.82 7.31 -3.62
C ASP A 390 -11.74 8.22 -4.21
N GLY A 391 -11.46 8.11 -5.52
CA GLY A 391 -10.48 8.93 -6.23
C GLY A 391 -9.06 8.39 -6.10
N ASN A 392 -8.88 7.15 -5.71
CA ASN A 392 -7.56 6.50 -5.62
C ASN A 392 -7.17 5.91 -6.99
N LEU A 393 -6.09 6.45 -7.56
CA LEU A 393 -5.60 6.16 -8.90
C LEU A 393 -4.52 5.08 -8.88
N HIS A 394 -4.54 4.18 -9.87
CA HIS A 394 -3.46 3.21 -10.09
C HIS A 394 -3.03 3.25 -11.57
N PRO A 395 -2.40 4.33 -12.04
CA PRO A 395 -1.82 4.36 -13.38
C PRO A 395 -0.62 3.40 -13.42
N LEU A 396 -0.65 2.42 -14.33
CA LEU A 396 0.44 1.51 -14.58
C LEU A 396 1.25 2.02 -15.76
N ILE A 397 2.38 2.66 -15.50
CA ILE A 397 3.35 3.09 -16.52
C ILE A 397 4.07 1.84 -17.00
N LEU A 398 3.95 1.54 -18.29
CA LEU A 398 4.44 0.31 -18.91
C LEU A 398 5.84 0.54 -19.50
N PHE A 399 6.84 -0.28 -19.15
CA PHE A 399 8.21 -0.14 -19.58
C PHE A 399 8.97 -1.46 -19.54
N ASP A 400 10.20 -1.48 -20.04
CA ASP A 400 11.16 -2.59 -19.87
C ASP A 400 12.25 -2.14 -18.87
N ALA A 401 12.33 -2.79 -17.72
CA ALA A 401 13.32 -2.48 -16.67
C ALA A 401 14.78 -2.78 -17.09
N ASN A 402 14.98 -3.57 -18.18
CA ASN A 402 16.31 -3.80 -18.74
C ASN A 402 16.79 -2.62 -19.61
N ASP A 403 15.89 -1.70 -19.98
CA ASP A 403 16.20 -0.46 -20.68
C ASP A 403 16.29 0.70 -19.67
N ALA A 404 17.51 1.12 -19.35
CA ALA A 404 17.77 2.18 -18.38
C ALA A 404 17.12 3.54 -18.76
N ASP A 405 16.96 3.84 -20.06
CA ASP A 405 16.29 5.04 -20.53
C ASP A 405 14.77 4.96 -20.28
N GLN A 406 14.15 3.81 -20.54
CA GLN A 406 12.74 3.61 -20.25
C GLN A 406 12.47 3.70 -18.74
N LEU A 407 13.30 3.07 -17.89
CA LEU A 407 13.18 3.17 -16.45
C LEU A 407 13.25 4.63 -15.97
N HIS A 408 14.24 5.38 -16.46
CA HIS A 408 14.39 6.80 -16.10
C HIS A 408 13.18 7.64 -16.57
N ARG A 409 12.67 7.41 -17.78
CA ARG A 409 11.46 8.11 -18.25
C ARG A 409 10.22 7.72 -17.47
N ALA A 410 10.11 6.46 -17.05
CA ALA A 410 9.01 6.00 -16.19
C ALA A 410 9.03 6.66 -14.81
N GLU A 411 10.22 6.83 -14.19
CA GLU A 411 10.38 7.58 -12.93
C GLU A 411 9.95 9.04 -13.08
N LEU A 412 10.34 9.72 -14.18
CA LEU A 412 9.95 11.11 -14.44
C LEU A 412 8.45 11.24 -14.74
N PHE A 413 7.89 10.31 -15.49
CA PHE A 413 6.45 10.24 -15.76
C PHE A 413 5.65 10.07 -14.46
N GLY A 414 6.09 9.15 -13.59
CA GLY A 414 5.48 8.94 -12.28
C GLY A 414 5.51 10.19 -11.41
N ALA A 415 6.64 10.89 -11.37
CA ALA A 415 6.76 12.16 -10.62
C ALA A 415 5.78 13.22 -11.15
N ASP A 416 5.65 13.37 -12.47
CA ASP A 416 4.70 14.33 -13.06
C ASP A 416 3.23 13.97 -12.74
N ILE A 417 2.87 12.67 -12.67
CA ILE A 417 1.53 12.22 -12.24
C ILE A 417 1.27 12.68 -10.80
N LEU A 418 2.22 12.43 -9.88
CA LEU A 418 2.06 12.81 -8.47
C LEU A 418 1.98 14.32 -8.28
N GLU A 419 2.84 15.10 -8.95
CA GLU A 419 2.82 16.57 -8.92
C GLU A 419 1.47 17.09 -9.43
N THR A 420 0.96 16.52 -10.53
CA THR A 420 -0.34 16.89 -11.12
C THR A 420 -1.49 16.55 -10.18
N SER A 421 -1.44 15.38 -9.52
CA SER A 421 -2.45 14.96 -8.53
C SER A 421 -2.53 15.93 -7.36
N VAL A 422 -1.39 16.33 -6.80
CA VAL A 422 -1.32 17.34 -5.73
C VAL A 422 -1.84 18.70 -6.21
N ALA A 423 -1.45 19.16 -7.41
CA ALA A 423 -1.94 20.41 -8.00
C ALA A 423 -3.46 20.40 -8.23
N MET A 424 -4.08 19.24 -8.42
CA MET A 424 -5.52 19.08 -8.52
C MET A 424 -6.23 19.01 -7.15
N GLY A 425 -5.49 19.09 -6.03
CA GLY A 425 -6.02 19.03 -4.67
C GLY A 425 -6.08 17.61 -4.09
N GLY A 426 -5.29 16.69 -4.66
CA GLY A 426 -5.12 15.31 -4.19
C GLY A 426 -3.87 15.11 -3.32
N THR A 427 -3.40 13.87 -3.23
CA THR A 427 -2.27 13.44 -2.39
C THR A 427 -1.31 12.55 -3.17
N VAL A 428 -0.06 12.47 -2.71
CA VAL A 428 0.97 11.62 -3.33
C VAL A 428 0.74 10.12 -3.10
N THR A 429 -0.14 9.74 -2.18
CA THR A 429 -0.54 8.36 -1.95
C THR A 429 -1.88 8.29 -1.26
N GLY A 430 -2.67 7.24 -1.53
CA GLY A 430 -3.94 6.94 -0.87
C GLY A 430 -3.87 5.69 0.02
N GLU A 431 -3.22 4.63 -0.44
CA GLU A 431 -3.19 3.34 0.24
C GLU A 431 -1.85 2.60 0.19
N HIS A 432 -0.97 2.91 -0.81
CA HIS A 432 0.29 2.18 -0.98
C HIS A 432 1.41 2.66 -0.05
N GLY A 433 1.28 3.85 0.54
CA GLY A 433 2.32 4.50 1.31
C GLY A 433 3.32 5.26 0.43
N VAL A 434 4.23 5.95 1.09
CA VAL A 434 5.31 6.74 0.47
C VAL A 434 6.56 5.91 0.27
N GLY A 435 6.92 5.10 1.26
CA GLY A 435 8.10 4.24 1.27
C GLY A 435 9.37 5.00 0.92
N ILE A 436 10.12 4.45 -0.05
CA ILE A 436 11.26 5.12 -0.69
C ILE A 436 10.91 5.73 -2.04
N GLU A 437 9.82 5.25 -2.66
CA GLU A 437 9.44 5.59 -4.04
C GLU A 437 9.02 7.05 -4.17
N LYS A 438 8.19 7.53 -3.23
CA LYS A 438 7.53 8.83 -3.31
C LYS A 438 8.15 9.90 -2.40
N LEU A 439 9.34 9.65 -1.83
CA LEU A 439 10.01 10.58 -0.90
C LEU A 439 10.12 12.01 -1.42
N ASN A 440 10.54 12.18 -2.69
CA ASN A 440 10.68 13.52 -3.29
C ASN A 440 9.32 14.21 -3.47
N SER A 441 8.27 13.45 -3.72
CA SER A 441 6.92 13.98 -3.92
C SER A 441 6.29 14.49 -2.61
N MET A 442 6.80 14.07 -1.46
CA MET A 442 6.40 14.62 -0.16
C MET A 442 6.71 16.14 -0.05
N CYS A 443 7.81 16.60 -0.67
CA CYS A 443 8.16 18.02 -0.71
C CYS A 443 7.26 18.84 -1.66
N VAL A 444 6.55 18.18 -2.57
CA VAL A 444 5.54 18.83 -3.43
C VAL A 444 4.24 19.03 -2.66
N GLN A 445 3.85 18.04 -1.84
CA GLN A 445 2.59 18.09 -1.08
C GLN A 445 2.73 18.89 0.22
N PHE A 446 3.84 18.76 0.94
CA PHE A 446 4.04 19.31 2.27
C PHE A 446 5.15 20.36 2.30
N SER A 447 4.91 21.45 3.03
CA SER A 447 5.92 22.46 3.31
C SER A 447 7.06 21.90 4.18
N ALA A 448 8.19 22.61 4.22
CA ALA A 448 9.31 22.27 5.11
C ALA A 448 8.89 22.23 6.59
N GLN A 449 7.98 23.14 7.01
CA GLN A 449 7.46 23.17 8.38
C GLN A 449 6.61 21.93 8.70
N GLU A 450 5.75 21.46 7.78
CA GLU A 450 4.94 20.26 7.97
C GLU A 450 5.82 19.01 8.00
N ASN A 451 6.83 18.91 7.13
CA ASN A 451 7.82 17.84 7.18
C ASN A 451 8.58 17.82 8.52
N GLU A 452 8.96 18.98 9.08
CA GLU A 452 9.60 19.08 10.41
C GLU A 452 8.65 18.63 11.53
N GLN A 453 7.34 18.89 11.43
CA GLN A 453 6.35 18.38 12.39
C GLN A 453 6.24 16.84 12.32
N MET A 454 6.27 16.24 11.12
CA MET A 454 6.31 14.78 10.96
C MET A 454 7.58 14.21 11.60
N PHE A 455 8.73 14.86 11.41
CA PHE A 455 9.98 14.49 12.10
C PHE A 455 9.88 14.62 13.62
N ALA A 456 9.20 15.63 14.13
CA ALA A 456 8.99 15.78 15.57
C ALA A 456 8.18 14.62 16.15
N VAL A 457 7.14 14.20 15.46
CA VAL A 457 6.38 12.97 15.81
C VAL A 457 7.29 11.74 15.77
N LYS A 458 8.04 11.55 14.69
CA LYS A 458 9.01 10.45 14.57
C LYS A 458 10.00 10.43 15.73
N ARG A 459 10.60 11.57 16.09
CA ARG A 459 11.54 11.68 17.21
C ARG A 459 10.91 11.40 18.57
N ALA A 460 9.61 11.71 18.76
CA ALA A 460 8.89 11.40 19.97
C ALA A 460 8.73 9.88 20.21
N PHE A 461 8.57 9.11 19.14
CA PHE A 461 8.46 7.64 19.20
C PHE A 461 9.82 6.93 19.06
N ASP A 462 10.77 7.52 18.36
CA ASP A 462 12.07 6.93 18.02
C ASP A 462 13.15 8.00 17.94
N ALA A 463 13.66 8.39 19.10
CA ALA A 463 14.64 9.46 19.23
C ALA A 463 15.98 9.18 18.52
N LYS A 464 16.29 7.89 18.25
CA LYS A 464 17.52 7.47 17.56
C LYS A 464 17.33 7.21 16.06
N GLY A 465 16.09 7.27 15.56
CA GLY A 465 15.77 7.02 14.16
C GLY A 465 16.11 5.61 13.69
N LEU A 466 15.85 4.58 14.50
CA LEU A 466 16.21 3.20 14.21
C LEU A 466 15.08 2.39 13.57
N LEU A 467 13.80 2.76 13.75
CA LEU A 467 12.68 2.09 13.10
C LEU A 467 12.51 2.59 11.68
N ASN A 468 12.62 1.69 10.74
CA ASN A 468 12.40 1.89 9.29
C ASN A 468 12.98 3.20 8.74
N PRO A 469 14.27 3.53 9.00
CA PRO A 469 14.83 4.83 8.68
C PRO A 469 14.93 5.09 7.17
N GLY A 470 14.82 6.38 6.81
CA GLY A 470 14.99 6.85 5.44
C GLY A 470 13.81 6.58 4.53
N LYS A 471 12.61 6.52 5.09
CA LYS A 471 11.34 6.35 4.37
C LYS A 471 10.34 7.40 4.83
N VAL A 472 9.25 7.57 4.08
CA VAL A 472 8.13 8.47 4.35
C VAL A 472 8.52 9.93 4.37
N ILE A 473 9.44 10.35 5.25
CA ILE A 473 9.81 11.74 5.46
C ILE A 473 11.13 12.03 4.76
N PRO A 474 11.17 12.97 3.80
CA PRO A 474 12.36 13.24 3.00
C PRO A 474 13.48 13.88 3.81
N THR A 475 14.74 13.47 3.55
CA THR A 475 15.96 14.11 4.04
C THR A 475 16.96 14.26 2.90
N LEU A 476 17.80 15.30 2.90
CA LEU A 476 18.80 15.50 1.85
C LEU A 476 19.79 14.35 1.75
N GLN A 477 20.19 13.77 2.87
CA GLN A 477 21.15 12.65 2.89
C GLN A 477 20.60 11.41 2.19
N ARG A 478 19.30 11.12 2.36
CA ARG A 478 18.66 9.96 1.75
C ARG A 478 18.41 10.13 0.26
N CYS A 479 18.02 11.33 -0.18
CA CYS A 479 17.91 11.61 -1.61
C CYS A 479 19.25 11.39 -2.31
N ALA A 480 20.38 11.71 -1.67
CA ALA A 480 21.72 11.46 -2.20
C ALA A 480 22.12 10.00 -2.22
N GLU A 481 21.81 9.22 -1.15
CA GLU A 481 22.18 7.80 -1.05
C GLU A 481 21.50 6.91 -2.09
N TYR A 482 20.29 7.24 -2.51
CA TYR A 482 19.53 6.51 -3.52
C TYR A 482 19.73 7.06 -4.95
N GLY A 483 20.68 8.00 -5.15
CA GLY A 483 20.94 8.59 -6.47
C GLY A 483 19.80 9.44 -7.02
N LYS A 484 18.82 9.79 -6.20
CA LYS A 484 17.60 10.51 -6.60
C LYS A 484 17.63 12.00 -6.32
N MET A 485 18.79 12.60 -6.02
CA MET A 485 18.91 14.05 -6.02
C MET A 485 18.81 14.58 -7.46
N LEU A 486 17.62 14.95 -7.87
CA LEU A 486 17.39 15.66 -9.11
C LEU A 486 17.95 17.10 -8.95
N VAL A 487 19.19 17.28 -9.40
CA VAL A 487 19.78 18.64 -9.59
C VAL A 487 19.23 19.17 -10.89
N ARG A 488 18.24 20.07 -10.83
CA ARG A 488 17.74 20.81 -12.01
C ARG A 488 18.53 22.11 -12.13
N GLY A 489 19.27 22.27 -13.23
CA GLY A 489 20.00 23.53 -13.53
C GLY A 489 21.11 23.88 -12.51
N GLY A 490 21.72 22.90 -11.84
CA GLY A 490 22.79 23.12 -10.86
C GLY A 490 22.30 23.41 -9.43
N ALA A 491 20.99 23.43 -9.18
CA ALA A 491 20.41 23.63 -7.86
C ALA A 491 19.74 22.35 -7.35
N LEU A 492 19.85 22.08 -6.05
CA LEU A 492 19.07 21.03 -5.37
C LEU A 492 17.59 21.41 -5.40
N ALA A 493 16.70 20.44 -5.62
CA ALA A 493 15.26 20.68 -5.65
C ALA A 493 14.74 21.21 -4.28
N HIS A 494 15.33 20.77 -3.18
CA HIS A 494 14.91 21.11 -1.82
C HIS A 494 16.13 21.36 -0.92
N PRO A 495 16.85 22.51 -1.10
CA PRO A 495 18.05 22.84 -0.31
C PRO A 495 17.77 23.12 1.18
N GLU A 496 16.49 23.36 1.52
CA GLU A 496 16.00 23.64 2.86
C GLU A 496 15.82 22.39 3.74
N LEU A 497 15.88 21.19 3.19
CA LEU A 497 15.73 19.96 3.97
C LEU A 497 16.89 19.75 4.95
N PRO A 498 16.60 19.19 6.14
CA PRO A 498 17.62 18.91 7.15
C PRO A 498 18.76 18.02 6.61
N ARG A 499 19.98 18.36 6.96
CA ARG A 499 21.18 17.56 6.69
C ARG A 499 21.55 16.81 7.97
N PHE A 500 21.34 15.51 7.99
CA PHE A 500 21.71 14.64 9.11
C PHE A 500 22.72 13.59 8.69
#